data_e0546d72573c41b592c520b0c851306a
#
_entry.id   e0546d72573c41b592c520b0c851306a
#
_cell.length_a   1.000
_cell.length_b   1.000
_cell.length_c   1.000
_cell.angle_alpha   90.00
_cell.angle_beta   90.00
_cell.angle_gamma   90.00
#
_symmetry.space_group_name_H-M   'P 1'
#
loop_
_entity.id
_entity.type
_entity.pdbx_description
1 polymer ?
#
loop_
_entity_poly.entity_id
_entity_poly.type
_entity_poly.pdbx_seq_one_letter_code
_entity_poly.pdbx_strand_id
1 'polypeptide(L)'
;MRWEDIDQQTCSVARALSIVGERWSLLILRDAFLGVRSFDRFQSSLGITRHRLSERLGKLVDQGVMVKVPYHQRPLRYEYRLTRMGLGLYPVLMS
;
A
#
# COMPACT_ATOMS: atom_id res chain seq x y z
N MET A 1 -34.77 -9.03 7.62
CA MET A 1 -33.53 -8.25 7.79
C MET A 1 -33.84 -6.79 7.52
N ARG A 2 -33.52 -5.91 8.44
CA ARG A 2 -33.79 -4.49 8.29
C ARG A 2 -32.61 -3.83 7.54
N TRP A 3 -32.89 -2.72 6.86
CA TRP A 3 -31.85 -1.92 6.20
C TRP A 3 -30.76 -1.50 7.17
N GLU A 4 -31.14 -1.17 8.40
CA GLU A 4 -30.21 -0.78 9.45
C GLU A 4 -29.25 -1.89 9.80
N ASP A 5 -29.73 -3.13 9.85
CA ASP A 5 -28.89 -4.30 10.13
C ASP A 5 -27.92 -4.58 8.99
N ILE A 6 -28.38 -4.38 7.74
CA ILE A 6 -27.53 -4.53 6.55
C ILE A 6 -26.43 -3.47 6.56
N ASP A 7 -26.78 -2.22 6.85
CA ASP A 7 -25.82 -1.12 6.89
C ASP A 7 -24.77 -1.34 7.99
N GLN A 8 -25.17 -1.81 9.16
CA GLN A 8 -24.24 -2.11 10.25
C GLN A 8 -23.28 -3.22 9.88
N GLN A 9 -23.78 -4.29 9.25
CA GLN A 9 -22.94 -5.39 8.80
C GLN A 9 -21.97 -4.93 7.71
N THR A 10 -22.44 -4.13 6.78
CA THR A 10 -21.61 -3.56 5.71
C THR A 10 -20.52 -2.67 6.29
N CYS A 11 -20.87 -1.82 7.26
CA CYS A 11 -19.89 -0.96 7.94
C CYS A 11 -18.84 -1.78 8.69
N SER A 12 -19.26 -2.86 9.36
CA SER A 12 -18.33 -3.74 10.09
C SER A 12 -17.37 -4.46 9.15
N VAL A 13 -17.88 -4.95 8.02
CA VAL A 13 -17.08 -5.61 7.00
C VAL A 13 -16.10 -4.61 6.37
N ALA A 14 -16.59 -3.43 6.01
CA ALA A 14 -15.76 -2.37 5.44
C ALA A 14 -14.65 -1.95 6.40
N ARG A 15 -14.96 -1.84 7.68
CA ARG A 15 -13.99 -1.52 8.73
C ARG A 15 -12.92 -2.60 8.85
N ALA A 16 -13.33 -3.87 8.86
CA ALA A 16 -12.39 -5.00 8.91
C ALA A 16 -11.46 -5.01 7.70
N LEU A 17 -12.00 -4.79 6.50
CA LEU A 17 -11.21 -4.72 5.27
C LEU A 17 -10.25 -3.53 5.29
N SER A 18 -10.69 -2.40 5.84
CA SER A 18 -9.85 -1.21 5.99
C SER A 18 -8.66 -1.51 6.92
N ILE A 19 -8.90 -2.15 8.05
CA ILE A 19 -7.84 -2.53 9.00
C ILE A 19 -6.83 -3.45 8.34
N VAL A 20 -7.29 -4.46 7.61
CA VAL A 20 -6.39 -5.39 6.87
C VAL A 20 -5.60 -4.62 5.81
N GLY A 21 -6.26 -3.74 5.06
CA GLY A 21 -5.60 -2.93 4.03
C GLY A 21 -4.55 -2.00 4.61
N GLU A 22 -4.84 -1.35 5.73
CA GLU A 22 -3.90 -0.47 6.42
C GLU A 22 -2.68 -1.25 6.91
N ARG A 23 -2.89 -2.46 7.40
CA ARG A 23 -1.79 -3.33 7.83
C ARG A 23 -0.85 -3.64 6.67
N TRP A 24 -1.39 -3.98 5.49
CA TRP A 24 -0.58 -4.20 4.30
C TRP A 24 0.16 -2.93 3.88
N SER A 25 -0.49 -1.78 3.96
CA SER A 25 0.14 -0.50 3.65
C SER A 25 1.33 -0.21 4.57
N LEU A 26 1.20 -0.49 5.86
CA LEU A 26 2.29 -0.34 6.81
C LEU A 26 3.47 -1.26 6.49
N LEU A 27 3.20 -2.50 6.09
CA LEU A 27 4.25 -3.45 5.70
C LEU A 27 4.95 -3.01 4.41
N ILE A 28 4.20 -2.48 3.45
CA ILE A 28 4.77 -1.92 2.22
C ILE A 28 5.69 -0.75 2.55
N LEU A 29 5.25 0.16 3.43
CA LEU A 29 6.07 1.30 3.84
C LEU A 29 7.33 0.85 4.56
N ARG A 30 7.24 -0.15 5.42
CA ARG A 30 8.42 -0.73 6.08
C ARG A 30 9.45 -1.20 5.04
N ASP A 31 8.99 -1.96 4.05
CA ASP A 31 9.87 -2.46 3.00
C ASP A 31 10.45 -1.31 2.16
N ALA A 32 9.65 -0.28 1.88
CA ALA A 32 10.10 0.89 1.15
C ALA A 32 11.22 1.63 1.91
N PHE A 33 11.08 1.75 3.24
CA PHE A 33 12.13 2.34 4.07
C PHE A 33 13.41 1.50 4.04
N LEU A 34 13.30 0.20 3.83
CA LEU A 34 14.44 -0.70 3.71
C LEU A 34 15.03 -0.75 2.30
N GLY A 35 14.49 0.04 1.38
CA GLY A 35 15.02 0.19 0.03
C GLY A 35 14.34 -0.64 -1.04
N VAL A 36 13.22 -1.31 -0.72
CA VAL A 36 12.45 -2.04 -1.73
C VAL A 36 11.69 -1.03 -2.60
N ARG A 37 11.80 -1.18 -3.93
CA ARG A 37 11.21 -0.23 -4.88
C ARG A 37 10.43 -0.87 -6.01
N SER A 38 10.68 -2.15 -6.35
CA SER A 38 9.99 -2.80 -7.45
C SER A 38 8.78 -3.58 -6.96
N PHE A 39 7.77 -3.64 -7.82
CA PHE A 39 6.54 -4.39 -7.56
C PHE A 39 6.85 -5.85 -7.19
N ASP A 40 7.70 -6.49 -7.98
CA ASP A 40 8.03 -7.90 -7.77
C ASP A 40 8.75 -8.13 -6.44
N ARG A 41 9.60 -7.22 -6.02
CA ARG A 41 10.30 -7.34 -4.74
C ARG A 41 9.36 -7.13 -3.56
N PHE A 42 8.43 -6.20 -3.66
CA PHE A 42 7.39 -6.06 -2.65
C PHE A 42 6.58 -7.34 -2.54
N GLN A 43 6.18 -7.91 -3.67
CA GLN A 43 5.40 -9.13 -3.70
C GLN A 43 6.15 -10.31 -3.07
N SER A 44 7.40 -10.50 -3.44
CA SER A 44 8.27 -11.54 -2.88
C SER A 44 8.45 -11.40 -1.38
N SER A 45 8.72 -10.18 -0.94
CA SER A 45 9.00 -9.90 0.47
C SER A 45 7.77 -10.13 1.35
N LEU A 46 6.61 -9.69 0.88
CA LEU A 46 5.40 -9.64 1.70
C LEU A 46 4.50 -10.88 1.53
N GLY A 47 4.68 -11.64 0.47
CA GLY A 47 3.79 -12.78 0.18
C GLY A 47 2.36 -12.37 -0.13
N ILE A 48 2.16 -11.15 -0.60
CA ILE A 48 0.86 -10.57 -0.93
C ILE A 48 0.47 -10.93 -2.37
N THR A 49 -0.84 -11.03 -2.65
CA THR A 49 -1.29 -11.24 -4.02
C THR A 49 -1.01 -10.01 -4.88
N ARG A 50 -0.81 -10.23 -6.20
CA ARG A 50 -0.57 -9.14 -7.13
C ARG A 50 -1.70 -8.11 -7.10
N HIS A 51 -2.94 -8.58 -7.05
CA HIS A 51 -4.10 -7.70 -7.01
C HIS A 51 -4.11 -6.80 -5.78
N ARG A 52 -3.88 -7.37 -4.60
CA ARG A 52 -3.85 -6.60 -3.35
C ARG A 52 -2.68 -5.63 -3.32
N LEU A 53 -1.52 -6.07 -3.79
CA LEU A 53 -0.35 -5.20 -3.83
C LEU A 53 -0.59 -4.02 -4.75
N SER A 54 -1.12 -4.27 -5.95
CA SER A 54 -1.46 -3.20 -6.90
C SER A 54 -2.43 -2.20 -6.29
N GLU A 55 -3.47 -2.69 -5.63
CA GLU A 55 -4.47 -1.85 -4.96
C GLU A 55 -3.85 -1.00 -3.85
N ARG A 56 -3.03 -1.60 -3.00
CA ARG A 56 -2.42 -0.87 -1.89
C ARG A 56 -1.38 0.14 -2.35
N LEU A 57 -0.54 -0.24 -3.31
CA LEU A 57 0.42 0.69 -3.89
C LEU A 57 -0.29 1.86 -4.58
N GLY A 58 -1.36 1.58 -5.31
CA GLY A 58 -2.18 2.61 -5.95
C GLY A 58 -2.73 3.61 -4.95
N LYS A 59 -3.22 3.14 -3.81
CA LYS A 59 -3.71 4.02 -2.74
C LYS A 59 -2.61 4.88 -2.16
N LEU A 60 -1.43 4.32 -1.92
CA LEU A 60 -0.30 5.07 -1.39
C LEU A 60 0.15 6.15 -2.36
N VAL A 61 0.12 5.86 -3.66
CA VAL A 61 0.42 6.85 -4.70
C VAL A 61 -0.65 7.95 -4.71
N ASP A 62 -1.93 7.58 -4.69
CA ASP A 62 -3.04 8.53 -4.70
C ASP A 62 -3.01 9.46 -3.49
N GLN A 63 -2.57 8.96 -2.34
CA GLN A 63 -2.46 9.73 -1.11
C GLN A 63 -1.18 10.58 -1.03
N GLY A 64 -0.31 10.47 -2.03
CA GLY A 64 0.92 11.24 -2.05
C GLY A 64 2.04 10.71 -1.17
N VAL A 65 1.89 9.51 -0.62
CA VAL A 65 2.89 8.86 0.23
C VAL A 65 4.01 8.24 -0.60
N MET A 66 3.65 7.71 -1.76
CA MET A 66 4.58 7.13 -2.72
C MET A 66 4.37 7.72 -4.10
N VAL A 67 5.36 7.56 -4.97
CA VAL A 67 5.29 7.98 -6.37
C VAL A 67 5.77 6.83 -7.25
N LYS A 68 5.10 6.64 -8.37
CA LYS A 68 5.46 5.65 -9.36
C LYS A 68 6.35 6.31 -10.42
N VAL A 69 7.58 5.86 -10.54
CA VAL A 69 8.59 6.49 -11.39
C VAL A 69 9.10 5.50 -12.42
N PRO A 70 9.11 5.84 -13.73
CA PRO A 70 9.75 4.98 -14.72
C PRO A 70 11.27 5.03 -14.53
N TYR A 71 11.91 3.87 -14.52
CA TYR A 71 13.36 3.78 -14.41
C TYR A 71 14.01 3.09 -15.60
N HIS A 72 13.22 2.51 -16.50
CA HIS A 72 13.69 1.84 -17.68
C HIS A 72 12.70 2.06 -18.83
N GLN A 73 13.19 2.32 -20.04
CA GLN A 73 12.35 2.71 -21.16
C GLN A 73 11.97 1.53 -22.05
N ARG A 74 12.84 0.53 -22.22
CA ARG A 74 12.62 -0.61 -23.10
C ARG A 74 13.16 -1.89 -22.49
N PRO A 75 12.31 -2.75 -21.87
CA PRO A 75 10.89 -2.54 -21.67
C PRO A 75 10.59 -1.47 -20.62
N LEU A 76 9.43 -0.85 -20.71
CA LEU A 76 9.01 0.16 -19.75
C LEU A 76 8.82 -0.46 -18.40
N ARG A 77 9.58 0.01 -17.41
CA ARG A 77 9.55 -0.50 -16.04
C ARG A 77 9.45 0.66 -15.07
N TYR A 78 8.70 0.43 -13.99
CA TYR A 78 8.45 1.41 -12.95
C TYR A 78 8.99 0.94 -11.62
N GLU A 79 9.36 1.90 -10.78
CA GLU A 79 9.60 1.65 -9.37
C GLU A 79 8.74 2.58 -8.53
N TYR A 80 8.50 2.18 -7.29
CA TYR A 80 7.72 2.93 -6.33
C TYR A 80 8.67 3.52 -5.30
N ARG A 81 8.65 4.84 -5.17
CA ARG A 81 9.54 5.57 -4.27
C ARG A 81 8.73 6.33 -3.25
N LEU A 82 9.30 6.51 -2.07
CA LEU A 82 8.71 7.35 -1.05
C LEU A 82 8.84 8.82 -1.46
N THR A 83 7.74 9.56 -1.27
CA THR A 83 7.75 11.01 -1.42
C THR A 83 8.31 11.65 -0.14
N ARG A 84 8.46 12.98 -0.14
CA ARG A 84 8.83 13.70 1.08
C ARG A 84 7.83 13.41 2.21
N MET A 85 6.52 13.39 1.89
CA MET A 85 5.48 13.02 2.85
C MET A 85 5.69 11.61 3.39
N GLY A 86 5.96 10.65 2.49
CA GLY A 86 6.22 9.26 2.88
C GLY A 86 7.43 9.13 3.79
N LEU A 87 8.52 9.80 3.45
CA LEU A 87 9.73 9.80 4.28
C LEU A 87 9.47 10.40 5.67
N GLY A 88 8.58 11.39 5.76
CA GLY A 88 8.20 11.99 7.02
C GLY A 88 7.48 11.06 7.97
N LEU A 89 6.97 9.93 7.50
CA LEU A 89 6.33 8.91 8.33
C LEU A 89 7.34 8.01 9.05
N TYR A 90 8.59 8.05 8.66
CA TYR A 90 9.63 7.17 9.23
C TYR A 90 9.70 7.25 10.75
N PRO A 91 9.79 8.44 11.37
CA PRO A 91 9.87 8.51 12.84
C PRO A 91 8.66 7.94 13.55
N VAL A 92 7.50 8.00 12.92
CA VAL A 92 6.23 7.50 13.48
C VAL A 92 6.16 5.98 13.41
N LEU A 93 6.59 5.40 12.28
CA LEU A 93 6.42 3.98 12.00
C LEU A 93 7.59 3.13 12.47
N MET A 94 8.77 3.70 12.52
CA MET A 94 10.02 2.96 12.77
C MET A 94 10.70 3.33 14.10
N SER A 95 10.02 4.12 14.90
CA SER A 95 10.54 4.51 16.21
C SER A 95 10.47 3.38 17.25
#